data_469063157b40d90cafa5308ee2ac47a5
#
_entry.id   469063157b40d90cafa5308ee2ac47a5
#
_cell.length_a   1.000
_cell.length_b   1.000
_cell.length_c   1.000
_cell.angle_alpha   90.00
_cell.angle_beta   90.00
_cell.angle_gamma   90.00
#
_symmetry.space_group_name_H-M   'P 1'
#
loop_
_entity.id
_entity.type
_entity.pdbx_description
1 polymer ?
#
loop_
_entity_poly.entity_id
_entity_poly.type
_entity_poly.pdbx_seq_one_letter_code
_entity_poly.pdbx_strand_id
1 'polypeptide(L)'
;MELIYENADAWNCDVSKIAIIGFSAGGHLAAHYSTMFDCKEVREVFPESKNVNATVLCYSVISVAGGHIGSFQNLLGKESLTAEEEDYFSCERHVKDSTPPAFLWHTSEDDCVPVINSLMYAKSLSEHKIPFELHVYPFGSHGASTCDRQTLDIVGNGISHAKAWLASLEKWLKLIKFTV
;
A
#
# COMPACT_ATOMS: atom_id res chain seq x y z
N MET A 1 12.69 4.07 8.36
CA MET A 1 12.84 2.69 8.91
C MET A 1 14.05 2.58 9.83
N GLU A 2 15.25 3.00 9.45
CA GLU A 2 16.44 2.93 10.30
C GLU A 2 16.20 3.48 11.71
N LEU A 3 15.63 4.66 11.82
CA LEU A 3 15.29 5.28 13.12
C LEU A 3 14.43 4.38 14.03
N ILE A 4 13.51 3.59 13.46
CA ILE A 4 12.69 2.64 14.23
C ILE A 4 13.55 1.50 14.76
N TYR A 5 14.44 0.95 13.92
CA TYR A 5 15.34 -0.13 14.33
C TYR A 5 16.36 0.34 15.38
N GLU A 6 16.92 1.53 15.23
CA GLU A 6 17.87 2.12 16.17
C GLU A 6 17.26 2.40 17.56
N ASN A 7 15.98 2.73 17.60
CA ASN A 7 15.27 3.07 18.82
C ASN A 7 14.30 1.99 19.31
N ALA A 8 14.34 0.80 18.71
CA ALA A 8 13.36 -0.26 18.98
C ALA A 8 13.23 -0.60 20.45
N ASP A 9 14.34 -0.77 21.16
CA ASP A 9 14.36 -1.07 22.60
C ASP A 9 13.77 0.08 23.42
N ALA A 10 14.18 1.32 23.11
CA ALA A 10 13.70 2.51 23.82
C ALA A 10 12.19 2.77 23.58
N TRP A 11 11.68 2.41 22.42
CA TRP A 11 10.27 2.57 22.05
C TRP A 11 9.44 1.32 22.32
N ASN A 12 10.06 0.26 22.84
CA ASN A 12 9.43 -1.04 23.07
C ASN A 12 8.76 -1.60 21.79
N CYS A 13 9.47 -1.50 20.66
CA CYS A 13 9.01 -1.98 19.35
C CYS A 13 9.57 -3.37 19.06
N ASP A 14 8.71 -4.28 18.64
CA ASP A 14 9.13 -5.56 18.08
C ASP A 14 9.47 -5.39 16.60
N VAL A 15 10.76 -5.36 16.28
CA VAL A 15 11.25 -5.16 14.88
C VAL A 15 10.90 -6.32 13.94
N SER A 16 10.44 -7.45 14.46
CA SER A 16 9.90 -8.54 13.64
C SER A 16 8.43 -8.35 13.26
N LYS A 17 7.81 -7.27 13.74
CA LYS A 17 6.37 -6.96 13.57
C LYS A 17 6.12 -5.51 13.19
N ILE A 18 6.87 -5.01 12.23
CA ILE A 18 6.66 -3.66 11.70
C ILE A 18 5.76 -3.74 10.47
N ALA A 19 4.61 -3.09 10.54
CA ALA A 19 3.71 -2.92 9.39
C ALA A 19 3.68 -1.46 8.93
N ILE A 20 3.56 -1.25 7.63
CA ILE A 20 3.28 0.06 7.05
C ILE A 20 1.86 0.07 6.50
N ILE A 21 1.10 1.11 6.83
CA ILE A 21 -0.23 1.34 6.26
C ILE A 21 -0.21 2.61 5.42
N GLY A 22 -0.80 2.54 4.24
CA GLY A 22 -0.90 3.67 3.33
C GLY A 22 -2.26 3.75 2.64
N PHE A 23 -2.73 4.98 2.46
CA PHE A 23 -4.00 5.31 1.83
C PHE A 23 -3.74 6.11 0.55
N SER A 24 -4.41 5.79 -0.57
CA SER A 24 -4.29 6.56 -1.81
C SER A 24 -2.82 6.70 -2.27
N ALA A 25 -2.31 7.90 -2.45
CA ALA A 25 -0.90 8.18 -2.74
C ALA A 25 0.04 7.73 -1.60
N GLY A 26 -0.39 7.76 -0.34
CA GLY A 26 0.35 7.18 0.79
C GLY A 26 0.45 5.66 0.68
N GLY A 27 -0.54 5.01 0.06
CA GLY A 27 -0.47 3.59 -0.28
C GLY A 27 0.58 3.30 -1.35
N HIS A 28 0.77 4.20 -2.32
CA HIS A 28 1.87 4.11 -3.26
C HIS A 28 3.23 4.14 -2.54
N LEU A 29 3.43 5.12 -1.64
CA LEU A 29 4.66 5.20 -0.86
C LEU A 29 4.92 3.91 -0.06
N ALA A 30 3.89 3.34 0.56
CA ALA A 30 3.99 2.08 1.31
C ALA A 30 4.36 0.89 0.42
N ALA A 31 3.69 0.75 -0.73
CA ALA A 31 3.95 -0.31 -1.70
C ALA A 31 5.34 -0.16 -2.33
N HIS A 32 5.69 1.06 -2.75
CA HIS A 32 6.99 1.36 -3.35
C HIS A 32 8.13 1.06 -2.38
N TYR A 33 8.03 1.53 -1.14
CA TYR A 33 9.03 1.21 -0.12
C TYR A 33 9.18 -0.31 0.07
N SER A 34 8.08 -1.04 0.20
CA SER A 34 8.11 -2.48 0.48
C SER A 34 8.68 -3.33 -0.67
N THR A 35 8.63 -2.83 -1.90
CA THR A 35 9.17 -3.50 -3.09
C THR A 35 10.57 -3.03 -3.47
N MET A 36 10.93 -1.79 -3.12
CA MET A 36 12.16 -1.11 -3.57
C MET A 36 13.12 -0.73 -2.44
N PHE A 37 12.88 -1.15 -1.19
CA PHE A 37 13.68 -0.79 -0.01
C PHE A 37 15.19 -1.08 -0.15
N ASP A 38 15.56 -2.00 -1.03
CA ASP A 38 16.93 -2.45 -1.30
C ASP A 38 17.44 -2.04 -2.68
N CYS A 39 16.70 -1.20 -3.42
CA CYS A 39 17.20 -0.67 -4.70
C CYS A 39 18.43 0.23 -4.49
N LYS A 40 19.14 0.45 -5.58
CA LYS A 40 20.42 1.19 -5.56
C LYS A 40 20.25 2.58 -4.95
N GLU A 41 19.23 3.32 -5.38
CA GLU A 41 18.94 4.68 -4.96
C GLU A 41 18.66 4.77 -3.45
N VAL A 42 17.94 3.79 -2.89
CA VAL A 42 17.70 3.72 -1.45
C VAL A 42 18.98 3.35 -0.71
N ARG A 43 19.74 2.36 -1.21
CA ARG A 43 20.97 1.91 -0.57
C ARG A 43 22.10 2.96 -0.57
N GLU A 44 22.14 3.85 -1.55
CA GLU A 44 23.09 4.97 -1.58
C GLU A 44 22.86 5.96 -0.43
N VAL A 45 21.60 6.15 0.00
CA VAL A 45 21.24 7.07 1.10
C VAL A 45 21.12 6.32 2.43
N PHE A 46 20.58 5.10 2.39
CA PHE A 46 20.27 4.26 3.55
C PHE A 46 20.86 2.86 3.36
N PRO A 47 22.19 2.66 3.55
CA PRO A 47 22.87 1.38 3.28
C PRO A 47 22.29 0.19 4.05
N GLU A 48 21.83 0.44 5.29
CA GLU A 48 21.26 -0.57 6.19
C GLU A 48 19.72 -0.64 6.16
N SER A 49 19.09 -0.06 5.11
CA SER A 49 17.63 -0.05 5.05
C SER A 49 17.05 -1.47 5.11
N LYS A 50 16.02 -1.64 5.93
CA LYS A 50 15.33 -2.92 6.14
C LYS A 50 13.88 -2.80 5.71
N ASN A 51 13.32 -3.90 5.21
CA ASN A 51 11.92 -3.91 4.84
C ASN A 51 11.00 -3.92 6.06
N VAL A 52 9.74 -3.64 5.81
CA VAL A 52 8.64 -3.91 6.76
C VAL A 52 8.28 -5.40 6.72
N ASN A 53 7.53 -5.85 7.73
CA ASN A 53 7.11 -7.25 7.82
C ASN A 53 5.71 -7.49 7.27
N ALA A 54 4.94 -6.42 7.05
CA ALA A 54 3.62 -6.45 6.40
C ALA A 54 3.27 -5.08 5.80
N THR A 55 2.42 -5.07 4.77
CA THR A 55 1.84 -3.85 4.19
C THR A 55 0.32 -3.86 4.26
N VAL A 56 -0.27 -2.69 4.50
CA VAL A 56 -1.71 -2.47 4.43
C VAL A 56 -1.98 -1.35 3.43
N LEU A 57 -2.60 -1.69 2.32
CA LEU A 57 -2.77 -0.83 1.16
C LEU A 57 -4.25 -0.50 0.94
N CYS A 58 -4.61 0.74 1.22
CA CYS A 58 -6.00 1.20 1.22
C CYS A 58 -6.25 2.04 -0.04
N TYR A 59 -7.05 1.53 -0.99
CA TYR A 59 -7.36 2.18 -2.29
C TYR A 59 -6.15 2.89 -2.90
N SER A 60 -5.05 2.17 -2.95
CA SER A 60 -3.73 2.72 -3.23
C SER A 60 -3.50 2.96 -4.71
N VAL A 61 -2.80 4.05 -5.04
CA VAL A 61 -2.11 4.18 -6.32
C VAL A 61 -0.99 3.14 -6.33
N ILE A 62 -0.88 2.37 -7.39
CA ILE A 62 0.13 1.29 -7.51
C ILE A 62 0.93 1.42 -8.79
N SER A 63 0.25 1.58 -9.92
CA SER A 63 0.83 1.50 -11.25
C SER A 63 0.63 2.81 -12.01
N VAL A 64 1.64 3.22 -12.76
CA VAL A 64 1.50 4.33 -13.71
C VAL A 64 0.42 4.02 -14.76
N ALA A 65 0.30 2.75 -15.17
CA ALA A 65 -0.75 2.27 -16.06
C ALA A 65 -2.12 2.11 -15.38
N GLY A 66 -2.23 2.33 -14.07
CA GLY A 66 -3.44 2.13 -13.28
C GLY A 66 -4.51 3.22 -13.42
N GLY A 67 -4.34 4.19 -14.33
CA GLY A 67 -5.35 5.19 -14.65
C GLY A 67 -5.32 6.45 -13.78
N HIS A 68 -4.31 6.65 -12.91
CA HIS A 68 -4.15 7.85 -12.08
C HIS A 68 -2.78 8.51 -12.27
N ILE A 69 -2.45 8.84 -13.52
CA ILE A 69 -1.16 9.43 -13.92
C ILE A 69 -0.83 10.74 -13.18
N GLY A 70 -1.85 11.50 -12.80
CA GLY A 70 -1.69 12.79 -12.11
C GLY A 70 -0.93 12.70 -10.79
N SER A 71 -1.00 11.58 -10.05
CA SER A 71 -0.19 11.38 -8.85
C SER A 71 1.30 11.40 -9.17
N PHE A 72 1.72 10.76 -10.24
CA PHE A 72 3.12 10.68 -10.65
C PHE A 72 3.62 11.97 -11.27
N GLN A 73 2.78 12.65 -12.06
CA GLN A 73 3.06 13.98 -12.60
C GLN A 73 3.31 15.00 -11.48
N ASN A 74 2.45 15.01 -10.46
CA ASN A 74 2.59 15.87 -9.30
C ASN A 74 3.84 15.53 -8.48
N LEU A 75 4.13 14.24 -8.28
CA LEU A 75 5.32 13.79 -7.54
C LEU A 75 6.60 14.24 -8.21
N LEU A 76 6.67 14.18 -9.54
CA LEU A 76 7.86 14.48 -10.32
C LEU A 76 7.93 15.93 -10.80
N GLY A 77 6.85 16.70 -10.67
CA GLY A 77 6.75 18.05 -11.23
C GLY A 77 6.82 18.10 -12.75
N LYS A 78 6.28 17.09 -13.44
CA LYS A 78 6.37 16.90 -14.90
C LYS A 78 4.99 16.59 -15.49
N GLU A 79 4.79 16.96 -16.76
CA GLU A 79 3.57 16.60 -17.51
C GLU A 79 3.62 15.18 -18.09
N SER A 80 4.82 14.64 -18.33
CA SER A 80 5.01 13.29 -18.89
C SER A 80 6.14 12.57 -18.17
N LEU A 81 6.02 11.24 -18.07
CA LEU A 81 7.03 10.36 -17.50
C LEU A 81 7.84 9.70 -18.63
N THR A 82 9.11 9.39 -18.35
CA THR A 82 9.90 8.51 -19.22
C THR A 82 9.52 7.04 -18.94
N ALA A 83 9.90 6.14 -19.84
CA ALA A 83 9.66 4.70 -19.66
C ALA A 83 10.34 4.15 -18.39
N GLU A 84 11.52 4.68 -18.06
CA GLU A 84 12.26 4.32 -16.84
C GLU A 84 11.53 4.80 -15.58
N GLU A 85 10.96 6.01 -15.61
CA GLU A 85 10.15 6.53 -14.50
C GLU A 85 8.83 5.76 -14.36
N GLU A 86 8.17 5.44 -15.47
CA GLU A 86 6.98 4.58 -15.45
C GLU A 86 7.27 3.21 -14.85
N ASP A 87 8.41 2.61 -15.20
CA ASP A 87 8.84 1.35 -14.62
C ASP A 87 9.13 1.50 -13.14
N TYR A 88 9.97 2.46 -12.75
CA TYR A 88 10.41 2.68 -11.37
C TYR A 88 9.24 2.93 -10.40
N PHE A 89 8.20 3.66 -10.81
CA PHE A 89 7.06 3.99 -9.97
C PHE A 89 5.90 2.97 -10.07
N SER A 90 5.98 1.96 -10.93
CA SER A 90 4.95 0.92 -11.04
C SER A 90 5.27 -0.23 -10.07
N CYS A 91 4.74 -0.14 -8.84
CA CYS A 91 5.08 -1.04 -7.73
C CYS A 91 4.85 -2.52 -8.04
N GLU A 92 3.84 -2.85 -8.84
CA GLU A 92 3.53 -4.22 -9.24
C GLU A 92 4.64 -4.88 -10.06
N ARG A 93 5.50 -4.10 -10.71
CA ARG A 93 6.63 -4.61 -11.49
C ARG A 93 7.83 -4.99 -10.64
N HIS A 94 7.87 -4.50 -9.40
CA HIS A 94 8.98 -4.69 -8.46
C HIS A 94 8.67 -5.68 -7.34
N VAL A 95 7.52 -6.35 -7.41
CA VAL A 95 7.20 -7.46 -6.50
C VAL A 95 8.23 -8.58 -6.70
N LYS A 96 8.78 -9.08 -5.60
CA LYS A 96 9.83 -10.11 -5.56
C LYS A 96 9.70 -10.95 -4.30
N ASP A 97 10.46 -12.03 -4.18
CA ASP A 97 10.37 -12.98 -3.06
C ASP A 97 10.55 -12.34 -1.68
N SER A 98 11.24 -11.19 -1.59
CA SER A 98 11.42 -10.43 -0.35
C SER A 98 10.31 -9.41 -0.07
N THR A 99 9.31 -9.29 -0.95
CA THR A 99 8.14 -8.45 -0.72
C THR A 99 7.31 -9.00 0.44
N PRO A 100 6.94 -8.18 1.43
CA PRO A 100 6.20 -8.65 2.58
C PRO A 100 4.75 -9.02 2.24
N PRO A 101 4.09 -9.84 3.08
CA PRO A 101 2.64 -10.07 2.98
C PRO A 101 1.86 -8.77 2.96
N ALA A 102 0.75 -8.75 2.22
CA ALA A 102 -0.03 -7.54 2.01
C ALA A 102 -1.53 -7.75 2.29
N PHE A 103 -2.13 -6.77 2.95
CA PHE A 103 -3.58 -6.61 3.03
C PHE A 103 -4.00 -5.44 2.14
N LEU A 104 -4.97 -5.68 1.26
CA LEU A 104 -5.46 -4.67 0.31
C LEU A 104 -6.97 -4.51 0.46
N TRP A 105 -7.45 -3.27 0.33
CA TRP A 105 -8.87 -3.05 0.11
C TRP A 105 -9.11 -1.86 -0.84
N HIS A 106 -10.20 -1.93 -1.58
CA HIS A 106 -10.60 -0.95 -2.58
C HIS A 106 -12.11 -0.97 -2.78
N THR A 107 -12.66 0.03 -3.48
CA THR A 107 -14.02 -0.02 -4.00
C THR A 107 -14.00 -0.10 -5.51
N SER A 108 -14.96 -0.80 -6.12
CA SER A 108 -15.02 -0.92 -7.59
C SER A 108 -15.52 0.35 -8.28
N GLU A 109 -16.16 1.27 -7.53
CA GLU A 109 -16.65 2.56 -8.01
C GLU A 109 -15.66 3.70 -7.78
N ASP A 110 -14.44 3.43 -7.30
CA ASP A 110 -13.42 4.47 -7.12
C ASP A 110 -13.09 5.09 -8.47
N ASP A 111 -13.55 6.32 -8.68
CA ASP A 111 -13.40 7.10 -9.91
C ASP A 111 -12.13 7.96 -9.92
N CYS A 112 -11.45 8.09 -8.79
CA CYS A 112 -10.20 8.81 -8.65
C CYS A 112 -8.99 7.90 -8.87
N VAL A 113 -8.91 6.80 -8.09
CA VAL A 113 -7.89 5.76 -8.22
C VAL A 113 -8.58 4.45 -8.60
N PRO A 114 -8.59 4.07 -9.89
CA PRO A 114 -9.30 2.88 -10.33
C PRO A 114 -8.83 1.61 -9.63
N VAL A 115 -9.77 0.74 -9.28
CA VAL A 115 -9.54 -0.54 -8.57
C VAL A 115 -8.52 -1.44 -9.24
N ILE A 116 -8.26 -1.23 -10.54
CA ILE A 116 -7.26 -1.99 -11.28
C ILE A 116 -5.87 -1.91 -10.63
N ASN A 117 -5.55 -0.82 -9.93
CA ASN A 117 -4.30 -0.69 -9.16
C ASN A 117 -4.14 -1.84 -8.16
N SER A 118 -5.14 -2.07 -7.31
CA SER A 118 -5.11 -3.18 -6.33
C SER A 118 -5.10 -4.55 -7.00
N LEU A 119 -5.82 -4.71 -8.11
CA LEU A 119 -5.85 -5.97 -8.85
C LEU A 119 -4.49 -6.29 -9.51
N MET A 120 -3.80 -5.29 -10.07
CA MET A 120 -2.46 -5.46 -10.66
C MET A 120 -1.45 -5.87 -9.58
N TYR A 121 -1.47 -5.22 -8.41
CA TYR A 121 -0.58 -5.57 -7.32
C TYR A 121 -0.86 -6.97 -6.78
N ALA A 122 -2.12 -7.31 -6.54
CA ALA A 122 -2.52 -8.64 -6.08
C ALA A 122 -2.13 -9.74 -7.08
N LYS A 123 -2.24 -9.46 -8.40
CA LYS A 123 -1.77 -10.37 -9.44
C LYS A 123 -0.27 -10.65 -9.29
N SER A 124 0.55 -9.60 -9.17
CA SER A 124 2.00 -9.76 -9.01
C SER A 124 2.37 -10.48 -7.71
N LEU A 125 1.70 -10.17 -6.59
CA LEU A 125 1.88 -10.92 -5.34
C LEU A 125 1.57 -12.42 -5.53
N SER A 126 0.49 -12.75 -6.24
CA SER A 126 0.11 -14.14 -6.54
C SER A 126 1.15 -14.86 -7.39
N GLU A 127 1.69 -14.20 -8.41
CA GLU A 127 2.73 -14.75 -9.30
C GLU A 127 4.01 -15.08 -8.53
N HIS A 128 4.37 -14.26 -7.54
CA HIS A 128 5.51 -14.45 -6.63
C HIS A 128 5.18 -15.29 -5.39
N LYS A 129 3.94 -15.80 -5.27
CA LYS A 129 3.48 -16.62 -4.12
C LYS A 129 3.60 -15.90 -2.77
N ILE A 130 3.53 -14.57 -2.78
CA ILE A 130 3.51 -13.76 -1.57
C ILE A 130 2.09 -13.81 -0.98
N PRO A 131 1.92 -14.11 0.32
CA PRO A 131 0.61 -14.13 0.94
C PRO A 131 -0.06 -12.75 0.91
N PHE A 132 -1.32 -12.70 0.50
CA PHE A 132 -2.10 -11.47 0.56
C PHE A 132 -3.58 -11.73 0.83
N GLU A 133 -4.27 -10.70 1.29
CA GLU A 133 -5.73 -10.65 1.37
C GLU A 133 -6.22 -9.42 0.62
N LEU A 134 -7.22 -9.56 -0.24
CA LEU A 134 -7.80 -8.46 -1.03
C LEU A 134 -9.31 -8.40 -0.84
N HIS A 135 -9.82 -7.22 -0.45
CA HIS A 135 -11.23 -6.91 -0.40
C HIS A 135 -11.59 -5.85 -1.43
N VAL A 136 -12.50 -6.18 -2.33
CA VAL A 136 -13.09 -5.22 -3.27
C VAL A 136 -14.56 -5.04 -2.92
N TYR A 137 -14.91 -3.85 -2.45
CA TYR A 137 -16.29 -3.49 -2.14
C TYR A 137 -17.01 -2.94 -3.37
N PRO A 138 -18.31 -3.22 -3.55
CA PRO A 138 -19.01 -2.85 -4.79
C PRO A 138 -19.22 -1.35 -4.95
N PHE A 139 -19.40 -0.60 -3.86
CA PHE A 139 -19.80 0.79 -3.90
C PHE A 139 -18.90 1.69 -3.06
N GLY A 140 -18.76 2.93 -3.47
CA GLY A 140 -18.11 3.99 -2.73
C GLY A 140 -17.06 4.76 -3.51
N SER A 141 -17.03 6.07 -3.31
CA SER A 141 -16.05 6.97 -3.88
C SER A 141 -14.70 6.87 -3.16
N HIS A 142 -13.68 7.49 -3.75
CA HIS A 142 -12.32 7.54 -3.20
C HIS A 142 -12.25 8.22 -1.81
N GLY A 143 -11.28 7.80 -0.99
CA GLY A 143 -10.90 8.56 0.22
C GLY A 143 -11.62 8.16 1.50
N ALA A 144 -12.23 6.97 1.54
CA ALA A 144 -13.05 6.53 2.68
C ALA A 144 -12.32 6.25 4.00
N SER A 145 -10.99 6.19 4.00
CA SER A 145 -10.16 6.01 5.20
C SER A 145 -10.68 4.87 6.10
N THR A 146 -10.97 5.15 7.35
CA THR A 146 -11.53 4.18 8.32
C THR A 146 -13.03 3.97 8.19
N CYS A 147 -13.71 4.64 7.26
CA CYS A 147 -15.17 4.66 7.11
C CYS A 147 -15.88 5.04 8.43
N ASP A 148 -15.27 5.92 9.20
CA ASP A 148 -15.88 6.50 10.40
C ASP A 148 -16.80 7.69 10.05
N ARG A 149 -17.45 8.23 11.07
CA ARG A 149 -18.42 9.32 10.88
C ARG A 149 -17.80 10.54 10.18
N GLN A 150 -16.56 10.93 10.55
CA GLN A 150 -15.91 12.11 9.95
C GLN A 150 -15.66 11.89 8.47
N THR A 151 -15.20 10.70 8.10
CA THR A 151 -14.97 10.34 6.71
C THR A 151 -16.27 10.26 5.93
N LEU A 152 -17.31 9.64 6.50
CA LEU A 152 -18.62 9.51 5.84
C LEU A 152 -19.33 10.86 5.63
N ASP A 153 -19.08 11.84 6.49
CA ASP A 153 -19.57 13.22 6.31
C ASP A 153 -18.93 13.89 5.07
N ILE A 154 -17.75 13.43 4.64
CA ILE A 154 -17.04 13.96 3.47
C ILE A 154 -17.38 13.17 2.19
N VAL A 155 -17.31 11.84 2.24
CA VAL A 155 -17.43 10.97 1.05
C VAL A 155 -18.82 10.37 0.86
N GLY A 156 -19.74 10.61 1.80
CA GLY A 156 -21.10 10.09 1.79
C GLY A 156 -21.27 8.71 2.41
N ASN A 157 -22.50 8.40 2.81
CA ASN A 157 -22.83 7.17 3.54
C ASN A 157 -22.84 5.89 2.67
N GLY A 158 -22.78 6.02 1.36
CA GLY A 158 -22.79 4.88 0.42
C GLY A 158 -21.64 3.88 0.64
N ILE A 159 -20.55 4.33 1.27
CA ILE A 159 -19.36 3.51 1.53
C ILE A 159 -19.31 2.88 2.94
N SER A 160 -20.31 3.15 3.79
CA SER A 160 -20.32 2.68 5.20
C SER A 160 -20.14 1.15 5.34
N HIS A 161 -20.60 0.37 4.36
CA HIS A 161 -20.44 -1.08 4.31
C HIS A 161 -18.98 -1.51 4.20
N ALA A 162 -18.10 -0.69 3.60
CA ALA A 162 -16.68 -0.98 3.48
C ALA A 162 -15.95 -0.94 4.83
N LYS A 163 -16.52 -0.36 5.88
CA LYS A 163 -15.96 -0.35 7.25
C LYS A 163 -15.56 -1.75 7.74
N ALA A 164 -16.15 -2.80 7.16
CA ALA A 164 -15.80 -4.19 7.46
C ALA A 164 -14.31 -4.52 7.24
N TRP A 165 -13.59 -3.72 6.42
CA TRP A 165 -12.17 -3.93 6.19
C TRP A 165 -11.33 -3.88 7.48
N LEU A 166 -11.71 -3.06 8.47
CA LEU A 166 -11.01 -2.97 9.75
C LEU A 166 -11.03 -4.30 10.51
N ALA A 167 -12.21 -4.94 10.58
CA ALA A 167 -12.35 -6.24 11.23
C ALA A 167 -11.63 -7.36 10.45
N SER A 168 -11.61 -7.25 9.12
CA SER A 168 -10.85 -8.17 8.26
C SER A 168 -9.35 -8.00 8.47
N LEU A 169 -8.85 -6.76 8.52
CA LEU A 169 -7.45 -6.47 8.81
C LEU A 169 -7.02 -7.05 10.17
N GLU A 170 -7.84 -6.86 11.22
CA GLU A 170 -7.54 -7.42 12.55
C GLU A 170 -7.39 -8.95 12.49
N LYS A 171 -8.30 -9.64 11.81
CA LYS A 171 -8.24 -11.10 11.62
C LYS A 171 -6.99 -11.50 10.82
N TRP A 172 -6.71 -10.79 9.74
CA TRP A 172 -5.54 -11.05 8.90
C TRP A 172 -4.24 -10.89 9.68
N LEU A 173 -4.09 -9.83 10.48
CA LEU A 173 -2.92 -9.62 11.32
C LEU A 173 -2.72 -10.76 12.33
N LYS A 174 -3.79 -11.34 12.87
CA LYS A 174 -3.72 -12.54 13.72
C LYS A 174 -3.28 -13.78 12.91
N LEU A 175 -3.81 -13.96 11.70
CA LEU A 175 -3.43 -15.08 10.82
C LEU A 175 -1.94 -15.08 10.47
N ILE A 176 -1.36 -13.92 10.20
CA ILE A 176 0.08 -13.78 9.93
C ILE A 176 0.93 -13.65 11.22
N LYS A 177 0.33 -13.86 12.39
CA LYS A 177 0.98 -13.81 13.72
C LYS A 177 1.58 -12.45 14.07
N PHE A 178 1.03 -11.38 13.54
CA PHE A 178 1.43 -10.02 13.86
C PHE A 178 0.92 -9.57 15.22
N THR A 179 -0.26 -9.99 15.58
CA THR A 179 -0.91 -9.74 16.89
C THR A 179 -1.34 -11.05 17.53
N VAL A 180 -1.57 -11.02 18.84
CA VAL A 180 -2.13 -12.15 19.60
C VAL A 180 -3.64 -12.20 19.49
#